data_601e2e05bffdd1ef86149bc7c2617295
#
_entry.id   601e2e05bffdd1ef86149bc7c2617295
#
_cell.length_a   1.000
_cell.length_b   1.000
_cell.length_c   1.000
_cell.angle_alpha   90.00
_cell.angle_beta   90.00
_cell.angle_gamma   90.00
#
_symmetry.space_group_name_H-M   'P 1'
#
loop_
_entity.id
_entity.type
_entity.pdbx_description
1 polymer ?
#
loop_
_entity_poly.entity_id
_entity_poly.type
_entity_poly.pdbx_seq_one_letter_code
_entity_poly.pdbx_strand_id
1 'polypeptide(L)'
;MRTALLLSSALLMLTACEKEESSHGKAPSNIGPISLNRSHIGTGQPVIATCPLPTGGENIASVKYLWKSTSDGLAMNGQQDETQSTFSFTAPTTPGEYTVAFSALYIFTYVDQDGNGAKEIVATKNYTVEACDALTSFWGDDVATTLLNRPTLQQYDDQTYSGSFPDQFSPNQLNPPLIPTMYTFTSGKLSRIAEIESYTGTSATAYVKKYLYIRAMIAHLLGVEPSQEVVKWEDGKASETFNPQGDEEYQTRIGEGIMNHTASITSIFSGTKTDMRLEVFSGASGNINYMRTYQEAGTMTH
;
A
#
# COMPACT_ATOMS: atom_id res chain seq x y z
N MET A 1 -33.02 -70.29 60.04
CA MET A 1 -31.80 -69.68 59.58
C MET A 1 -31.50 -70.12 58.13
N ARG A 2 -32.13 -69.57 57.12
CA ARG A 2 -31.80 -69.73 55.69
C ARG A 2 -32.66 -68.76 54.88
N THR A 3 -32.41 -67.46 54.97
CA THR A 3 -33.03 -66.45 54.05
C THR A 3 -32.25 -65.17 54.14
N ALA A 4 -30.97 -65.20 53.74
CA ALA A 4 -30.14 -63.99 53.68
C ALA A 4 -28.99 -64.14 52.65
N LEU A 5 -29.23 -64.75 51.46
CA LEU A 5 -28.15 -64.92 50.49
C LEU A 5 -28.61 -64.75 49.04
N LEU A 6 -29.69 -64.03 48.76
CA LEU A 6 -30.18 -63.79 47.41
C LEU A 6 -30.40 -62.32 47.01
N LEU A 7 -29.91 -61.35 47.80
CA LEU A 7 -30.08 -59.95 47.51
C LEU A 7 -28.76 -59.23 47.13
N SER A 8 -27.64 -59.95 46.97
CA SER A 8 -26.32 -59.34 46.69
C SER A 8 -25.84 -59.45 45.26
N SER A 9 -26.57 -60.13 44.38
CA SER A 9 -26.15 -60.32 42.97
C SER A 9 -26.92 -59.49 41.98
N ALA A 10 -27.87 -58.65 42.38
CA ALA A 10 -28.63 -57.76 41.42
C ALA A 10 -28.13 -56.30 41.38
N LEU A 11 -27.10 -55.94 42.19
CA LEU A 11 -26.60 -54.55 42.26
C LEU A 11 -25.28 -54.34 41.55
N LEU A 12 -24.78 -55.33 40.84
CA LEU A 12 -23.49 -55.24 40.06
C LEU A 12 -23.65 -55.20 38.58
N MET A 13 -24.86 -55.04 38.04
CA MET A 13 -25.09 -54.90 36.58
C MET A 13 -25.57 -53.55 36.17
N LEU A 14 -25.45 -52.52 36.99
CA LEU A 14 -25.92 -51.17 36.65
C LEU A 14 -24.80 -50.10 36.49
N THR A 15 -23.53 -50.50 36.41
CA THR A 15 -22.44 -49.55 36.26
C THR A 15 -21.58 -49.79 35.03
N ALA A 16 -22.10 -50.41 33.99
CA ALA A 16 -21.44 -50.50 32.70
C ALA A 16 -22.33 -49.92 31.58
N CYS A 17 -22.91 -48.72 31.83
CA CYS A 17 -23.09 -47.75 30.75
C CYS A 17 -21.83 -46.89 30.73
N GLU A 18 -20.72 -47.47 30.29
CA GLU A 18 -19.68 -46.63 29.66
C GLU A 18 -20.40 -45.87 28.58
N LYS A 19 -20.48 -44.56 28.74
CA LYS A 19 -20.79 -43.64 27.68
C LYS A 19 -19.83 -44.05 26.55
N GLU A 20 -20.31 -44.71 25.51
CA GLU A 20 -19.58 -44.75 24.26
C GLU A 20 -19.31 -43.29 23.89
N GLU A 21 -18.13 -42.81 24.19
CA GLU A 21 -17.66 -41.56 23.66
C GLU A 21 -17.75 -41.74 22.15
N SER A 22 -18.71 -41.06 21.56
CA SER A 22 -18.94 -41.12 20.12
C SER A 22 -17.65 -40.69 19.43
N SER A 23 -16.96 -41.65 18.88
CA SER A 23 -15.68 -41.45 18.15
C SER A 23 -15.91 -40.76 16.78
N HIS A 24 -16.66 -39.68 16.80
CA HIS A 24 -16.91 -38.90 15.58
C HIS A 24 -15.83 -37.83 15.38
N GLY A 25 -15.50 -37.59 14.12
CA GLY A 25 -14.68 -36.45 13.72
C GLY A 25 -15.40 -35.12 13.98
N LYS A 26 -14.68 -34.11 14.44
CA LYS A 26 -15.23 -32.76 14.66
C LYS A 26 -14.22 -31.71 14.28
N ALA A 27 -14.57 -30.88 13.32
CA ALA A 27 -13.78 -29.71 12.98
C ALA A 27 -13.99 -28.60 14.01
N PRO A 28 -13.02 -27.67 14.19
CA PRO A 28 -13.24 -26.44 14.91
C PRO A 28 -14.47 -25.70 14.40
N SER A 29 -15.20 -25.02 15.30
CA SER A 29 -16.41 -24.31 14.92
C SER A 29 -16.16 -23.03 14.12
N ASN A 30 -15.00 -22.40 14.33
CA ASN A 30 -14.66 -21.10 13.74
C ASN A 30 -13.23 -21.05 13.25
N ILE A 31 -13.05 -20.37 12.13
CA ILE A 31 -11.80 -19.79 11.67
C ILE A 31 -11.76 -18.32 12.10
N GLY A 32 -10.62 -17.83 12.55
CA GLY A 32 -10.44 -16.43 12.93
C GLY A 32 -10.60 -15.49 11.71
N PRO A 33 -10.78 -14.19 11.95
CA PRO A 33 -10.89 -13.22 10.86
C PRO A 33 -9.55 -13.07 10.13
N ILE A 34 -9.63 -12.91 8.82
CA ILE A 34 -8.47 -12.52 8.00
C ILE A 34 -8.18 -11.04 8.25
N SER A 35 -6.93 -10.72 8.55
CA SER A 35 -6.39 -9.36 8.58
C SER A 35 -5.47 -9.11 7.39
N LEU A 36 -5.44 -7.89 6.89
CA LEU A 36 -4.51 -7.45 5.86
C LEU A 36 -3.52 -6.47 6.50
N ASN A 37 -2.28 -6.50 6.04
CA ASN A 37 -1.23 -5.59 6.53
C ASN A 37 -1.42 -4.14 6.10
N ARG A 38 -2.49 -3.83 5.32
CA ARG A 38 -2.80 -2.51 4.79
C ARG A 38 -4.28 -2.19 4.95
N SER A 39 -4.57 -0.94 5.28
CA SER A 39 -5.92 -0.39 5.26
C SER A 39 -6.34 0.08 3.86
N HIS A 40 -5.38 0.58 3.06
CA HIS A 40 -5.55 0.99 1.68
C HIS A 40 -4.66 0.13 0.78
N ILE A 41 -5.20 -0.37 -0.30
CA ILE A 41 -4.50 -1.25 -1.23
C ILE A 41 -4.57 -0.64 -2.62
N GLY A 42 -3.42 -0.36 -3.21
CA GLY A 42 -3.33 0.13 -4.57
C GLY A 42 -3.15 -0.98 -5.59
N THR A 43 -3.44 -0.64 -6.85
CA THR A 43 -3.22 -1.54 -7.98
C THR A 43 -1.78 -2.04 -8.03
N GLY A 44 -1.60 -3.36 -8.17
CA GLY A 44 -0.29 -3.99 -8.29
C GLY A 44 0.58 -3.98 -7.02
N GLN A 45 0.05 -3.55 -5.87
CA GLN A 45 0.82 -3.53 -4.62
C GLN A 45 0.92 -4.90 -3.96
N PRO A 46 2.05 -5.20 -3.27
CA PRO A 46 2.17 -6.40 -2.47
C PRO A 46 1.29 -6.29 -1.21
N VAL A 47 0.57 -7.35 -0.91
CA VAL A 47 -0.34 -7.47 0.25
C VAL A 47 0.01 -8.73 1.01
N ILE A 48 -0.03 -8.66 2.35
CA ILE A 48 0.11 -9.81 3.22
C ILE A 48 -1.23 -10.00 3.96
N ALA A 49 -1.85 -11.15 3.75
CA ALA A 49 -3.00 -11.60 4.50
C ALA A 49 -2.55 -12.52 5.64
N THR A 50 -3.16 -12.37 6.80
CA THR A 50 -2.92 -13.22 7.97
C THR A 50 -4.24 -13.73 8.50
N CYS A 51 -4.32 -15.04 8.78
CA CYS A 51 -5.44 -15.68 9.45
C CYS A 51 -4.91 -16.54 10.60
N PRO A 52 -5.37 -16.37 11.84
CA PRO A 52 -5.02 -17.27 12.91
C PRO A 52 -5.41 -18.71 12.56
N LEU A 53 -4.48 -19.64 12.71
CA LEU A 53 -4.77 -21.05 12.47
C LEU A 53 -5.86 -21.51 13.45
N PRO A 54 -6.91 -22.22 12.95
CA PRO A 54 -7.96 -22.71 13.82
C PRO A 54 -7.39 -23.72 14.84
N THR A 55 -7.85 -23.60 16.07
CA THR A 55 -7.47 -24.52 17.16
C THR A 55 -8.68 -25.32 17.63
N GLY A 56 -8.45 -26.51 18.13
CA GLY A 56 -9.49 -27.42 18.61
C GLY A 56 -9.90 -28.43 17.53
N GLY A 57 -11.05 -29.07 17.78
CA GLY A 57 -11.52 -30.22 16.97
C GLY A 57 -11.20 -31.54 17.64
N GLU A 58 -11.79 -32.62 17.15
CA GLU A 58 -11.68 -33.96 17.71
C GLU A 58 -11.49 -34.99 16.59
N ASN A 59 -10.68 -36.00 16.84
CA ASN A 59 -10.42 -37.10 15.89
C ASN A 59 -9.98 -36.63 14.49
N ILE A 60 -9.08 -35.63 14.45
CA ILE A 60 -8.51 -35.08 13.23
C ILE A 60 -7.28 -35.91 12.85
N ALA A 61 -7.27 -36.49 11.65
CA ALA A 61 -6.13 -37.22 11.09
C ALA A 61 -5.11 -36.26 10.45
N SER A 62 -5.60 -35.26 9.72
CA SER A 62 -4.76 -34.21 9.11
C SER A 62 -5.55 -32.96 8.81
N VAL A 63 -4.85 -31.83 8.63
CA VAL A 63 -5.43 -30.55 8.19
C VAL A 63 -4.62 -30.04 7.02
N LYS A 64 -5.31 -29.55 5.98
CA LYS A 64 -4.69 -28.86 4.85
C LYS A 64 -5.18 -27.43 4.78
N TYR A 65 -4.25 -26.46 4.71
CA TYR A 65 -4.59 -25.05 4.58
C TYR A 65 -4.38 -24.59 3.14
N LEU A 66 -5.29 -23.76 2.65
CA LEU A 66 -5.25 -23.20 1.30
C LEU A 66 -5.67 -21.74 1.33
N TRP A 67 -4.83 -20.88 0.78
CA TRP A 67 -5.14 -19.50 0.48
C TRP A 67 -5.58 -19.34 -0.97
N LYS A 68 -6.58 -18.48 -1.19
CA LYS A 68 -7.04 -18.08 -2.52
C LYS A 68 -7.23 -16.57 -2.55
N SER A 69 -6.86 -15.95 -3.66
CA SER A 69 -7.13 -14.54 -3.94
C SER A 69 -7.66 -14.42 -5.36
N THR A 70 -8.43 -13.35 -5.64
CA THR A 70 -8.80 -12.99 -7.00
C THR A 70 -7.89 -11.90 -7.50
N SER A 71 -7.35 -12.05 -8.73
CA SER A 71 -6.62 -11.02 -9.45
C SER A 71 -7.16 -10.95 -10.86
N ASP A 72 -7.59 -9.77 -11.30
CA ASP A 72 -8.11 -9.50 -12.65
C ASP A 72 -9.19 -10.52 -13.10
N GLY A 73 -10.05 -10.93 -12.18
CA GLY A 73 -11.10 -11.92 -12.43
C GLY A 73 -10.64 -13.39 -12.45
N LEU A 74 -9.36 -13.64 -12.26
CA LEU A 74 -8.80 -15.00 -12.18
C LEU A 74 -8.56 -15.38 -10.72
N ALA A 75 -9.05 -16.55 -10.32
CA ALA A 75 -8.70 -17.12 -9.00
C ALA A 75 -7.22 -17.49 -9.00
N MET A 76 -6.44 -16.79 -8.18
CA MET A 76 -5.06 -17.20 -7.91
C MET A 76 -5.06 -18.29 -6.84
N ASN A 77 -4.55 -19.46 -7.17
CA ASN A 77 -4.32 -20.51 -6.18
C ASN A 77 -3.15 -20.10 -5.30
N GLY A 78 -3.42 -19.90 -4.02
CA GLY A 78 -2.40 -19.67 -3.02
C GLY A 78 -1.65 -20.97 -2.67
N GLN A 79 -0.62 -20.83 -1.83
CA GLN A 79 0.17 -21.94 -1.35
C GLN A 79 -0.69 -22.90 -0.51
N GLN A 80 -0.54 -24.19 -0.77
CA GLN A 80 -0.91 -25.25 0.16
C GLN A 80 0.28 -25.49 1.10
N ASP A 81 0.17 -25.03 2.35
CA ASP A 81 1.15 -25.34 3.37
C ASP A 81 0.40 -25.61 4.69
N GLU A 82 0.70 -26.73 5.31
CA GLU A 82 0.05 -27.18 6.55
C GLU A 82 0.33 -26.28 7.76
N THR A 83 1.22 -25.31 7.63
CA THR A 83 1.68 -24.45 8.72
C THR A 83 1.52 -22.95 8.49
N GLN A 84 1.05 -22.52 7.31
CA GLN A 84 1.06 -21.10 6.96
C GLN A 84 -0.21 -20.36 7.39
N SER A 85 -0.08 -19.51 8.41
CA SER A 85 -1.08 -18.52 8.82
C SER A 85 -1.03 -17.23 7.98
N THR A 86 -0.06 -17.08 7.06
CA THR A 86 0.17 -15.88 6.25
C THR A 86 0.24 -16.21 4.77
N PHE A 87 -0.22 -15.29 3.94
CA PHE A 87 -0.20 -15.38 2.50
C PHE A 87 0.18 -14.05 1.88
N SER A 88 1.23 -14.05 1.05
CA SER A 88 1.68 -12.88 0.31
C SER A 88 1.19 -12.95 -1.12
N PHE A 89 0.55 -11.90 -1.61
CA PHE A 89 0.06 -11.81 -2.98
C PHE A 89 0.19 -10.38 -3.51
N THR A 90 0.09 -10.23 -4.83
CA THR A 90 0.03 -8.94 -5.49
C THR A 90 -1.43 -8.55 -5.71
N ALA A 91 -1.81 -7.35 -5.32
CA ALA A 91 -3.14 -6.82 -5.58
C ALA A 91 -3.41 -6.76 -7.10
N PRO A 92 -4.67 -6.91 -7.53
CA PRO A 92 -5.07 -6.74 -8.93
C PRO A 92 -4.59 -5.42 -9.53
N THR A 93 -4.37 -5.41 -10.84
CA THR A 93 -3.97 -4.21 -11.59
C THR A 93 -5.15 -3.30 -11.93
N THR A 94 -6.36 -3.80 -11.78
CA THR A 94 -7.61 -3.05 -12.02
C THR A 94 -8.22 -2.63 -10.69
N PRO A 95 -8.63 -1.36 -10.49
CA PRO A 95 -9.36 -0.94 -9.32
C PRO A 95 -10.70 -1.68 -9.19
N GLY A 96 -11.10 -2.01 -7.96
CA GLY A 96 -12.36 -2.74 -7.73
C GLY A 96 -12.42 -3.41 -6.36
N GLU A 97 -13.49 -4.15 -6.13
CA GLU A 97 -13.64 -4.98 -4.93
C GLU A 97 -13.22 -6.43 -5.22
N TYR A 98 -12.45 -6.98 -4.30
CA TYR A 98 -11.86 -8.31 -4.41
C TYR A 98 -12.00 -9.06 -3.09
N THR A 99 -11.74 -10.37 -3.15
CA THR A 99 -11.84 -11.24 -1.98
C THR A 99 -10.57 -12.07 -1.84
N VAL A 100 -10.05 -12.15 -0.62
CA VAL A 100 -9.08 -13.18 -0.23
C VAL A 100 -9.77 -14.18 0.69
N ALA A 101 -9.50 -15.47 0.49
CA ALA A 101 -10.06 -16.55 1.26
C ALA A 101 -8.96 -17.45 1.84
N PHE A 102 -9.18 -17.90 3.05
CA PHE A 102 -8.40 -18.93 3.72
C PHE A 102 -9.29 -20.10 4.05
N SER A 103 -8.93 -21.30 3.61
CA SER A 103 -9.67 -22.52 3.94
C SER A 103 -8.81 -23.51 4.72
N ALA A 104 -9.44 -24.22 5.62
CA ALA A 104 -8.86 -25.34 6.35
C ALA A 104 -9.71 -26.59 6.08
N LEU A 105 -9.12 -27.57 5.38
CA LEU A 105 -9.73 -28.86 5.12
C LEU A 105 -9.27 -29.86 6.20
N TYR A 106 -10.18 -30.24 7.08
CA TYR A 106 -9.99 -31.26 8.10
C TYR A 106 -10.32 -32.63 7.55
N ILE A 107 -9.40 -33.55 7.66
CA ILE A 107 -9.62 -34.97 7.37
C ILE A 107 -9.71 -35.70 8.70
N PHE A 108 -10.77 -36.45 8.91
CA PHE A 108 -11.04 -37.11 10.16
C PHE A 108 -10.51 -38.55 10.20
N THR A 109 -10.14 -38.98 11.39
CA THR A 109 -9.83 -40.40 11.67
C THR A 109 -11.09 -41.26 11.62
N TYR A 110 -12.21 -40.68 12.07
CA TYR A 110 -13.55 -41.27 12.03
C TYR A 110 -14.49 -40.28 11.35
N VAL A 111 -15.53 -40.78 10.69
CA VAL A 111 -16.53 -39.91 10.09
C VAL A 111 -17.15 -38.96 11.10
N ASP A 112 -17.58 -37.78 10.69
CA ASP A 112 -18.35 -36.86 11.53
C ASP A 112 -19.76 -37.38 11.80
N GLN A 113 -20.57 -36.61 12.55
CA GLN A 113 -21.94 -36.99 12.86
C GLN A 113 -22.84 -37.11 11.64
N ASP A 114 -22.48 -36.48 10.54
CA ASP A 114 -23.21 -36.51 9.27
C ASP A 114 -22.68 -37.60 8.32
N GLY A 115 -21.68 -38.39 8.76
CA GLY A 115 -21.08 -39.46 7.98
C GLY A 115 -19.96 -39.02 7.01
N ASN A 116 -19.47 -37.78 7.12
CA ASN A 116 -18.42 -37.25 6.25
C ASN A 116 -17.02 -37.56 6.82
N GLY A 117 -16.11 -37.99 5.95
CA GLY A 117 -14.70 -38.21 6.30
C GLY A 117 -13.84 -36.94 6.34
N ALA A 118 -14.38 -35.81 5.90
CA ALA A 118 -13.70 -34.53 5.87
C ALA A 118 -14.67 -33.36 5.98
N LYS A 119 -14.15 -32.21 6.46
CA LYS A 119 -14.91 -30.93 6.54
C LYS A 119 -13.99 -29.76 6.20
N GLU A 120 -14.45 -28.91 5.31
CA GLU A 120 -13.80 -27.63 5.00
C GLU A 120 -14.49 -26.50 5.78
N ILE A 121 -13.68 -25.62 6.39
CA ILE A 121 -14.14 -24.35 6.95
C ILE A 121 -13.38 -23.23 6.25
N VAL A 122 -14.10 -22.12 5.97
CA VAL A 122 -13.57 -21.03 5.14
C VAL A 122 -13.79 -19.70 5.84
N ALA A 123 -12.74 -18.87 5.87
CA ALA A 123 -12.83 -17.46 6.17
C ALA A 123 -12.62 -16.65 4.89
N THR A 124 -13.32 -15.52 4.76
CA THR A 124 -13.18 -14.60 3.64
C THR A 124 -12.99 -13.18 4.13
N LYS A 125 -12.26 -12.38 3.36
CA LYS A 125 -12.10 -10.95 3.58
C LYS A 125 -12.24 -10.22 2.25
N ASN A 126 -13.23 -9.34 2.17
CA ASN A 126 -13.34 -8.40 1.08
C ASN A 126 -12.39 -7.24 1.30
N TYR A 127 -11.79 -6.74 0.22
CA TYR A 127 -10.93 -5.59 0.21
C TYR A 127 -11.11 -4.80 -1.08
N THR A 128 -10.89 -3.49 -1.01
CA THR A 128 -10.97 -2.60 -2.16
C THR A 128 -9.57 -2.32 -2.67
N VAL A 129 -9.38 -2.47 -3.97
CA VAL A 129 -8.17 -2.02 -4.67
C VAL A 129 -8.50 -0.68 -5.31
N GLU A 130 -7.72 0.33 -4.94
CA GLU A 130 -7.85 1.67 -5.48
C GLU A 130 -6.80 1.91 -6.56
N ALA A 131 -7.10 2.78 -7.53
CA ALA A 131 -6.05 3.26 -8.42
C ALA A 131 -4.97 3.90 -7.57
N CYS A 132 -3.72 3.44 -7.71
CA CYS A 132 -2.60 4.17 -7.16
C CYS A 132 -2.56 5.55 -7.82
N ASP A 133 -2.38 6.60 -7.04
CA ASP A 133 -1.90 7.85 -7.62
C ASP A 133 -0.46 7.65 -8.14
N ALA A 134 0.05 8.64 -8.83
CA ALA A 134 1.33 8.57 -9.53
C ALA A 134 2.52 8.09 -8.70
N LEU A 135 2.42 8.08 -7.38
CA LEU A 135 3.52 7.77 -6.48
C LEU A 135 3.41 6.38 -5.85
N THR A 136 2.35 5.63 -6.14
CA THR A 136 2.10 4.31 -5.54
C THR A 136 2.20 4.31 -4.00
N SER A 137 1.92 5.45 -3.37
CA SER A 137 1.98 5.65 -1.93
C SER A 137 0.63 6.08 -1.41
N PHE A 138 0.32 5.68 -0.19
CA PHE A 138 -0.88 6.11 0.50
C PHE A 138 -0.52 6.96 1.69
N TRP A 139 -1.17 8.10 1.80
CA TRP A 139 -1.00 8.98 2.92
C TRP A 139 -1.44 8.29 4.21
N GLY A 140 -0.64 8.43 5.25
CA GLY A 140 -0.88 7.77 6.52
C GLY A 140 -0.36 6.34 6.65
N ASP A 141 0.25 5.75 5.62
CA ASP A 141 0.97 4.48 5.75
C ASP A 141 2.12 4.63 6.75
N ASP A 142 2.37 3.59 7.55
CA ASP A 142 3.54 3.57 8.42
C ASP A 142 4.83 3.24 7.65
N VAL A 143 5.96 3.38 8.34
CA VAL A 143 7.29 3.10 7.76
C VAL A 143 7.37 1.68 7.21
N ALA A 144 6.92 0.68 7.96
CA ALA A 144 7.02 -0.72 7.55
C ALA A 144 6.22 -0.99 6.27
N THR A 145 5.01 -0.45 6.19
CA THR A 145 4.14 -0.56 5.00
C THR A 145 4.77 0.15 3.80
N THR A 146 5.32 1.35 4.01
CA THR A 146 6.01 2.08 2.93
C THR A 146 7.23 1.34 2.42
N LEU A 147 8.05 0.76 3.31
CA LEU A 147 9.23 -0.04 2.93
C LEU A 147 8.87 -1.32 2.17
N LEU A 148 7.72 -1.92 2.40
CA LEU A 148 7.24 -3.03 1.56
C LEU A 148 7.06 -2.62 0.09
N ASN A 149 6.62 -1.38 -0.16
CA ASN A 149 6.43 -0.84 -1.51
C ASN A 149 7.71 -0.29 -2.11
N ARG A 150 8.62 0.16 -1.26
CA ARG A 150 9.87 0.84 -1.61
C ARG A 150 11.05 0.23 -0.85
N PRO A 151 11.41 -1.04 -1.12
CA PRO A 151 12.42 -1.76 -0.34
C PRO A 151 13.84 -1.18 -0.46
N THR A 152 14.08 -0.31 -1.43
CA THR A 152 15.37 0.37 -1.65
C THR A 152 15.53 1.66 -0.85
N LEU A 153 14.48 2.11 -0.14
CA LEU A 153 14.58 3.26 0.74
C LEU A 153 15.53 2.96 1.90
N GLN A 154 16.39 3.91 2.19
CA GLN A 154 17.33 3.88 3.31
C GLN A 154 16.98 4.99 4.29
N GLN A 155 17.08 4.71 5.57
CA GLN A 155 16.86 5.71 6.60
C GLN A 155 17.94 6.80 6.50
N TYR A 156 17.49 8.06 6.42
CA TYR A 156 18.35 9.23 6.38
C TYR A 156 18.44 9.89 7.77
N ASP A 157 17.31 10.02 8.45
CA ASP A 157 17.18 10.47 9.85
C ASP A 157 15.98 9.78 10.52
N ASP A 158 15.61 10.22 11.73
CA ASP A 158 14.54 9.60 12.52
C ASP A 158 13.15 9.66 11.86
N GLN A 159 12.94 10.58 10.93
CA GLN A 159 11.64 10.81 10.28
C GLN A 159 11.70 10.68 8.75
N THR A 160 12.90 10.56 8.18
CA THR A 160 13.09 10.65 6.74
C THR A 160 13.80 9.41 6.20
N TYR A 161 13.28 8.90 5.10
CA TYR A 161 13.88 7.84 4.30
C TYR A 161 14.17 8.37 2.90
N SER A 162 15.27 7.97 2.30
CA SER A 162 15.69 8.41 0.99
C SER A 162 15.99 7.25 0.04
N GLY A 163 15.81 7.50 -1.24
CA GLY A 163 16.12 6.56 -2.32
C GLY A 163 16.22 7.29 -3.65
N SER A 164 16.40 6.54 -4.73
CA SER A 164 16.36 7.08 -6.09
C SER A 164 15.42 6.23 -6.93
N PHE A 165 14.47 6.87 -7.59
CA PHE A 165 13.42 6.20 -8.36
C PHE A 165 13.34 6.75 -9.79
N PRO A 166 12.84 5.95 -10.75
CA PRO A 166 12.64 6.42 -12.12
C PRO A 166 11.76 7.67 -12.17
N ASP A 167 12.20 8.67 -12.93
CA ASP A 167 11.42 9.90 -13.15
C ASP A 167 10.16 9.60 -13.99
N GLN A 168 9.01 9.70 -13.38
CA GLN A 168 7.71 9.49 -14.03
C GLN A 168 7.35 10.60 -15.04
N PHE A 169 8.00 11.76 -14.97
CA PHE A 169 7.81 12.87 -15.89
C PHE A 169 8.88 12.94 -16.99
N SER A 170 9.75 11.93 -17.07
CA SER A 170 10.74 11.86 -18.14
C SER A 170 10.07 11.63 -19.50
N PRO A 171 10.45 12.37 -20.54
CA PRO A 171 10.00 12.11 -21.91
C PRO A 171 10.46 10.73 -22.42
N ASN A 172 11.53 10.18 -21.86
CA ASN A 172 12.03 8.85 -22.18
C ASN A 172 11.55 7.81 -21.17
N GLN A 173 10.35 7.27 -21.39
CA GLN A 173 9.75 6.26 -20.51
C GLN A 173 10.45 4.89 -20.55
N LEU A 174 11.23 4.60 -21.59
CA LEU A 174 11.96 3.33 -21.70
C LEU A 174 13.19 3.29 -20.78
N ASN A 175 13.79 4.43 -20.52
CA ASN A 175 14.99 4.54 -19.69
C ASN A 175 14.99 5.87 -18.90
N PRO A 176 14.04 6.09 -18.00
CA PRO A 176 13.93 7.33 -17.25
C PRO A 176 15.13 7.50 -16.31
N PRO A 177 15.62 8.72 -16.11
CA PRO A 177 16.65 8.99 -15.11
C PRO A 177 16.14 8.65 -13.72
N LEU A 178 17.06 8.27 -12.81
CA LEU A 178 16.74 8.08 -11.41
C LEU A 178 16.76 9.45 -10.70
N ILE A 179 15.68 9.73 -9.99
CA ILE A 179 15.50 10.98 -9.23
C ILE A 179 15.66 10.70 -7.74
N PRO A 180 16.51 11.45 -7.03
CA PRO A 180 16.56 11.43 -5.58
C PRO A 180 15.20 11.78 -4.98
N THR A 181 14.71 10.91 -4.11
CA THR A 181 13.37 11.01 -3.53
C THR A 181 13.46 10.83 -2.02
N MET A 182 12.78 11.68 -1.28
CA MET A 182 12.71 11.66 0.18
C MET A 182 11.27 11.40 0.63
N TYR A 183 11.10 10.48 1.55
CA TYR A 183 9.85 10.14 2.21
C TYR A 183 9.91 10.61 3.67
N THR A 184 9.02 11.49 4.06
CA THR A 184 8.97 12.05 5.43
C THR A 184 7.77 11.49 6.18
N PHE A 185 8.01 11.06 7.42
CA PHE A 185 7.00 10.50 8.30
C PHE A 185 6.77 11.43 9.50
N THR A 186 5.54 11.84 9.70
CA THR A 186 5.12 12.62 10.88
C THR A 186 4.38 11.69 11.82
N SER A 187 4.83 11.58 13.07
CA SER A 187 4.26 10.64 14.06
C SER A 187 4.22 9.20 13.55
N GLY A 188 5.24 8.79 12.79
CA GLY A 188 5.36 7.44 12.22
C GLY A 188 4.46 7.16 11.01
N LYS A 189 3.79 8.18 10.46
CA LYS A 189 2.91 8.08 9.30
C LYS A 189 3.45 8.89 8.13
N LEU A 190 3.38 8.33 6.91
CA LEU A 190 3.80 9.03 5.69
C LEU A 190 2.99 10.32 5.52
N SER A 191 3.69 11.44 5.47
CA SER A 191 3.09 12.78 5.40
C SER A 191 3.56 13.59 4.20
N ARG A 192 4.76 13.28 3.67
CA ARG A 192 5.35 14.04 2.56
C ARG A 192 6.27 13.16 1.73
N ILE A 193 6.25 13.37 0.41
CA ILE A 193 7.26 12.86 -0.51
C ILE A 193 7.85 14.07 -1.25
N ALA A 194 9.17 14.10 -1.43
CA ALA A 194 9.84 15.13 -2.19
C ALA A 194 10.82 14.51 -3.17
N GLU A 195 10.74 14.91 -4.43
CA GLU A 195 11.65 14.54 -5.49
C GLU A 195 12.44 15.78 -5.90
N ILE A 196 13.74 15.64 -6.09
CA ILE A 196 14.63 16.76 -6.48
C ILE A 196 15.41 16.36 -7.71
N GLU A 197 15.20 17.07 -8.79
CA GLU A 197 15.93 16.92 -10.04
C GLU A 197 16.82 18.13 -10.27
N SER A 198 18.13 17.93 -10.37
CA SER A 198 19.06 18.97 -10.80
C SER A 198 19.15 18.99 -12.33
N TYR A 199 19.01 20.17 -12.90
CA TYR A 199 19.04 20.35 -14.35
C TYR A 199 19.98 21.47 -14.75
N THR A 200 20.76 21.21 -15.80
CA THR A 200 21.63 22.21 -16.44
C THR A 200 21.06 22.55 -17.80
N GLY A 201 20.44 23.71 -17.90
CA GLY A 201 19.91 24.22 -19.17
C GLY A 201 20.99 24.93 -19.99
N THR A 202 20.76 25.03 -21.28
CA THR A 202 21.67 25.72 -22.25
C THR A 202 21.34 27.20 -22.44
N SER A 203 20.15 27.64 -21.98
CA SER A 203 19.69 29.02 -22.08
C SER A 203 18.68 29.35 -20.96
N ALA A 204 18.46 30.64 -20.70
CA ALA A 204 17.46 31.10 -19.73
C ALA A 204 16.07 30.50 -20.00
N THR A 205 15.61 30.53 -21.23
CA THR A 205 14.32 29.97 -21.64
C THR A 205 14.25 28.45 -21.46
N ALA A 206 15.35 27.70 -21.48
CA ALA A 206 15.35 26.26 -21.31
C ALA A 206 14.84 25.85 -19.91
N TYR A 207 15.14 26.63 -18.86
CA TYR A 207 14.65 26.38 -17.51
C TYR A 207 13.13 26.55 -17.41
N VAL A 208 12.61 27.64 -17.99
CA VAL A 208 11.16 27.88 -17.99
C VAL A 208 10.43 26.84 -18.85
N LYS A 209 10.96 26.48 -20.02
CA LYS A 209 10.38 25.43 -20.88
C LYS A 209 10.31 24.06 -20.17
N LYS A 210 11.38 23.69 -19.46
CA LYS A 210 11.36 22.45 -18.67
C LYS A 210 10.32 22.53 -17.55
N TYR A 211 10.23 23.67 -16.85
CA TYR A 211 9.20 23.87 -15.83
C TYR A 211 7.80 23.71 -16.42
N LEU A 212 7.51 24.37 -17.55
CA LEU A 212 6.21 24.28 -18.23
C LEU A 212 5.89 22.84 -18.68
N TYR A 213 6.90 22.10 -19.14
CA TYR A 213 6.72 20.69 -19.48
C TYR A 213 6.29 19.86 -18.28
N ILE A 214 7.03 19.95 -17.15
CA ILE A 214 6.69 19.21 -15.92
C ILE A 214 5.32 19.65 -15.39
N ARG A 215 5.03 20.95 -15.38
CA ARG A 215 3.75 21.53 -15.00
C ARG A 215 2.58 20.90 -15.77
N ALA A 216 2.72 20.83 -17.12
CA ALA A 216 1.70 20.25 -17.98
C ALA A 216 1.49 18.75 -17.71
N MET A 217 2.57 18.01 -17.45
CA MET A 217 2.49 16.59 -17.09
C MET A 217 1.78 16.37 -15.75
N ILE A 218 2.06 17.21 -14.76
CA ILE A 218 1.37 17.17 -13.46
C ILE A 218 -0.12 17.48 -13.62
N ALA A 219 -0.47 18.54 -14.36
CA ALA A 219 -1.84 18.92 -14.63
C ALA A 219 -2.62 17.77 -15.32
N HIS A 220 -1.99 17.13 -16.30
CA HIS A 220 -2.55 15.97 -17.01
C HIS A 220 -2.76 14.79 -16.05
N LEU A 221 -1.77 14.49 -15.21
CA LEU A 221 -1.79 13.36 -14.28
C LEU A 221 -2.87 13.49 -13.21
N LEU A 222 -2.98 14.68 -12.62
CA LEU A 222 -3.95 14.97 -11.56
C LEU A 222 -5.34 15.35 -12.11
N GLY A 223 -5.43 15.65 -13.41
CA GLY A 223 -6.68 16.12 -14.04
C GLY A 223 -7.09 17.53 -13.57
N VAL A 224 -6.15 18.33 -13.05
CA VAL A 224 -6.42 19.69 -12.52
C VAL A 224 -5.34 20.66 -12.96
N GLU A 225 -5.74 21.92 -13.17
CA GLU A 225 -4.79 23.01 -13.34
C GLU A 225 -4.28 23.52 -12.00
N PRO A 226 -3.12 24.20 -11.94
CA PRO A 226 -2.62 24.77 -10.70
C PRO A 226 -3.64 25.75 -10.07
N SER A 227 -3.85 25.61 -8.79
CA SER A 227 -4.68 26.55 -8.00
C SER A 227 -3.95 27.85 -7.69
N GLN A 228 -2.61 27.80 -7.70
CA GLN A 228 -1.75 28.97 -7.47
C GLN A 228 -0.47 28.83 -8.30
N GLU A 229 -0.03 29.96 -8.88
CA GLU A 229 1.22 30.05 -9.63
C GLU A 229 1.91 31.39 -9.33
N VAL A 230 3.12 31.34 -8.82
CA VAL A 230 3.84 32.54 -8.35
C VAL A 230 5.29 32.52 -8.80
N VAL A 231 5.77 33.67 -9.26
CA VAL A 231 7.21 33.98 -9.36
C VAL A 231 7.60 34.79 -8.11
N LYS A 232 8.56 34.29 -7.35
CA LYS A 232 9.19 35.04 -6.26
C LYS A 232 10.53 35.58 -6.70
N TRP A 233 10.82 36.83 -6.32
CA TRP A 233 12.06 37.50 -6.62
C TRP A 233 12.86 37.72 -5.34
N GLU A 234 14.10 37.22 -5.30
CA GLU A 234 15.00 37.33 -4.14
C GLU A 234 15.66 38.74 -4.02
N ASP A 235 15.64 39.52 -5.11
CA ASP A 235 16.23 40.84 -5.21
C ASP A 235 15.33 41.97 -4.63
N GLY A 236 14.29 41.63 -3.89
CA GLY A 236 13.36 42.56 -3.26
C GLY A 236 12.25 43.06 -4.18
N LYS A 237 12.15 42.54 -5.39
CA LYS A 237 10.98 42.80 -6.25
C LYS A 237 9.74 42.10 -5.69
N ALA A 238 8.58 42.72 -5.95
CA ALA A 238 7.31 42.08 -5.61
C ALA A 238 7.11 40.75 -6.36
N SER A 239 6.56 39.76 -5.66
CA SER A 239 6.12 38.52 -6.29
C SER A 239 5.06 38.81 -7.34
N GLU A 240 5.07 38.05 -8.44
CA GLU A 240 4.09 38.18 -9.52
C GLU A 240 3.43 36.83 -9.79
N THR A 241 2.22 36.85 -10.35
CA THR A 241 1.57 35.62 -10.84
C THR A 241 2.35 35.12 -12.05
N PHE A 242 2.73 33.84 -12.04
CA PHE A 242 3.39 33.22 -13.18
C PHE A 242 2.42 33.10 -14.35
N ASN A 243 2.84 33.56 -15.53
CA ASN A 243 2.05 33.44 -16.76
C ASN A 243 2.60 32.30 -17.63
N PRO A 244 1.96 31.10 -17.65
CA PRO A 244 2.42 29.96 -18.46
C PRO A 244 2.34 30.21 -19.98
N GLN A 245 1.58 31.22 -20.42
CA GLN A 245 1.42 31.63 -21.81
C GLN A 245 2.25 32.88 -22.15
N GLY A 246 3.14 33.28 -21.22
CA GLY A 246 4.04 34.42 -21.44
C GLY A 246 4.90 34.26 -22.71
N ASP A 247 5.14 35.35 -23.38
CA ASP A 247 5.97 35.38 -24.56
C ASP A 247 7.46 35.07 -24.27
N GLU A 248 8.28 35.05 -25.30
CA GLU A 248 9.69 34.70 -25.17
C GLU A 248 10.46 35.70 -24.30
N GLU A 249 10.11 36.99 -24.34
CA GLU A 249 10.75 38.02 -23.51
C GLU A 249 10.43 37.78 -22.02
N TYR A 250 9.16 37.48 -21.70
CA TYR A 250 8.74 37.12 -20.34
C TYR A 250 9.46 35.86 -19.84
N GLN A 251 9.51 34.80 -20.66
CA GLN A 251 10.17 33.53 -20.28
C GLN A 251 11.67 33.73 -20.10
N THR A 252 12.32 34.58 -20.96
CA THR A 252 13.74 34.90 -20.84
C THR A 252 14.02 35.64 -19.54
N ARG A 253 13.24 36.67 -19.23
CA ARG A 253 13.40 37.46 -17.98
C ARG A 253 13.33 36.58 -16.73
N ILE A 254 12.36 35.66 -16.67
CA ILE A 254 12.22 34.75 -15.54
C ILE A 254 13.36 33.73 -15.51
N GLY A 255 13.70 33.16 -16.65
CA GLY A 255 14.80 32.21 -16.77
C GLY A 255 16.16 32.80 -16.38
N GLU A 256 16.42 34.06 -16.73
CA GLU A 256 17.60 34.81 -16.27
C GLU A 256 17.60 34.99 -14.76
N GLY A 257 16.43 35.31 -14.17
CA GLY A 257 16.28 35.38 -12.72
C GLY A 257 16.60 34.05 -12.02
N ILE A 258 16.13 32.91 -12.58
CA ILE A 258 16.45 31.59 -12.08
C ILE A 258 17.96 31.30 -12.20
N MET A 259 18.57 31.56 -13.36
CA MET A 259 19.99 31.36 -13.58
C MET A 259 20.86 32.19 -12.66
N ASN A 260 20.45 33.42 -12.38
CA ASN A 260 21.17 34.35 -11.52
C ASN A 260 20.82 34.19 -10.04
N HIS A 261 20.06 33.17 -9.68
CA HIS A 261 19.65 32.89 -8.29
C HIS A 261 18.80 34.02 -7.66
N THR A 262 18.07 34.76 -8.47
CA THR A 262 17.23 35.89 -8.04
C THR A 262 15.74 35.66 -8.25
N ALA A 263 15.36 34.53 -8.82
CA ALA A 263 13.95 34.17 -8.98
C ALA A 263 13.72 32.66 -8.72
N SER A 264 12.49 32.35 -8.33
CA SER A 264 11.93 30.99 -8.28
C SER A 264 10.51 31.00 -8.82
N ILE A 265 10.05 29.86 -9.35
CA ILE A 265 8.65 29.66 -9.74
C ILE A 265 8.07 28.56 -8.87
N THR A 266 6.84 28.75 -8.42
CA THR A 266 6.08 27.76 -7.67
C THR A 266 4.69 27.60 -8.29
N SER A 267 4.27 26.37 -8.55
CA SER A 267 2.87 26.01 -8.86
C SER A 267 2.34 25.01 -7.83
N ILE A 268 1.11 25.22 -7.38
CA ILE A 268 0.40 24.34 -6.44
C ILE A 268 -0.80 23.75 -7.15
N PHE A 269 -0.91 22.44 -7.10
CA PHE A 269 -2.01 21.65 -7.68
C PHE A 269 -2.77 20.97 -6.54
N SER A 270 -4.06 21.21 -6.48
CA SER A 270 -4.94 20.58 -5.48
C SER A 270 -5.68 19.39 -6.12
N GLY A 271 -5.18 18.21 -5.88
CA GLY A 271 -5.77 16.96 -6.35
C GLY A 271 -6.82 16.40 -5.40
N THR A 272 -7.45 15.31 -5.78
CA THR A 272 -8.48 14.65 -4.95
C THR A 272 -7.92 13.83 -3.80
N LYS A 273 -6.72 13.29 -3.94
CA LYS A 273 -6.02 12.47 -2.94
C LYS A 273 -4.68 13.06 -2.55
N THR A 274 -4.03 13.74 -3.47
CA THR A 274 -2.67 14.25 -3.32
C THR A 274 -2.61 15.67 -3.85
N ASP A 275 -2.13 16.58 -3.04
CA ASP A 275 -1.69 17.91 -3.47
C ASP A 275 -0.25 17.84 -3.94
N MET A 276 0.07 18.57 -5.01
CA MET A 276 1.43 18.66 -5.51
C MET A 276 1.89 20.11 -5.56
N ARG A 277 3.18 20.30 -5.22
CA ARG A 277 3.89 21.57 -5.40
C ARG A 277 5.07 21.34 -6.32
N LEU A 278 5.12 22.06 -7.42
CA LEU A 278 6.26 22.14 -8.32
C LEU A 278 7.01 23.45 -8.08
N GLU A 279 8.30 23.35 -7.82
CA GLU A 279 9.17 24.51 -7.68
C GLU A 279 10.39 24.39 -8.59
N VAL A 280 10.83 25.51 -9.14
CA VAL A 280 12.17 25.66 -9.70
C VAL A 280 12.90 26.76 -8.94
N PHE A 281 14.07 26.43 -8.45
CA PHE A 281 14.89 27.34 -7.64
C PHE A 281 16.36 27.03 -7.76
N SER A 282 17.19 27.97 -7.34
CA SER A 282 18.62 27.75 -7.24
C SER A 282 18.97 27.06 -5.92
N GLY A 283 19.71 25.95 -6.02
CA GLY A 283 20.26 25.26 -4.84
C GLY A 283 21.54 25.92 -4.31
N ALA A 284 21.92 25.55 -3.08
CA ALA A 284 23.11 26.09 -2.40
C ALA A 284 24.43 25.86 -3.16
N SER A 285 24.50 24.86 -4.03
CA SER A 285 25.65 24.54 -4.89
C SER A 285 25.66 25.29 -6.22
N GLY A 286 24.70 26.20 -6.44
CA GLY A 286 24.53 26.90 -7.72
C GLY A 286 23.81 26.10 -8.81
N ASN A 287 23.39 24.87 -8.53
CA ASN A 287 22.58 24.08 -9.43
C ASN A 287 21.13 24.55 -9.43
N ILE A 288 20.49 24.51 -10.60
CA ILE A 288 19.06 24.76 -10.70
C ILE A 288 18.32 23.45 -10.44
N ASN A 289 17.42 23.46 -9.47
CA ASN A 289 16.67 22.31 -9.02
C ASN A 289 15.19 22.48 -9.34
N TYR A 290 14.58 21.38 -9.78
CA TYR A 290 13.14 21.19 -9.88
C TYR A 290 12.71 20.27 -8.73
N MET A 291 11.97 20.81 -7.79
CA MET A 291 11.46 20.06 -6.65
C MET A 291 9.97 19.80 -6.84
N ARG A 292 9.59 18.55 -6.71
CA ARG A 292 8.20 18.12 -6.68
C ARG A 292 7.90 17.62 -5.27
N THR A 293 7.01 18.29 -4.59
CA THR A 293 6.55 17.91 -3.26
C THR A 293 5.12 17.41 -3.34
N TYR A 294 4.86 16.30 -2.70
CA TYR A 294 3.57 15.63 -2.65
C TYR A 294 3.14 15.51 -1.19
N GLN A 295 1.86 15.78 -0.93
CA GLN A 295 1.23 15.65 0.39
C GLN A 295 -0.20 15.18 0.23
N GLU A 296 -0.81 14.71 1.31
CA GLU A 296 -2.25 14.40 1.34
C GLU A 296 -3.07 15.64 0.95
N ALA A 297 -4.15 15.42 0.18
CA ALA A 297 -5.01 16.50 -0.28
C ALA A 297 -5.55 17.36 0.89
N GLY A 298 -5.45 18.67 0.73
CA GLY A 298 -5.86 19.64 1.75
C GLY A 298 -4.86 19.89 2.88
N THR A 299 -3.66 19.24 2.86
CA THR A 299 -2.64 19.47 3.90
C THR A 299 -1.50 20.38 3.45
N MET A 300 -1.39 20.66 2.15
CA MET A 300 -0.34 21.53 1.63
C MET A 300 -0.61 22.99 1.99
N THR A 301 0.31 23.59 2.70
CA THR A 301 0.25 25.03 3.04
C THR A 301 0.73 25.87 1.86
N HIS A 302 0.00 26.95 1.58
CA HIS A 302 0.26 27.93 0.50
C HIS A 302 1.40 28.89 0.81
#